data_938cbe559839cd16ece2599374263319
#
_entry.id   938cbe559839cd16ece2599374263319
#
_cell.length_a   1.000
_cell.length_b   1.000
_cell.length_c   1.000
_cell.angle_alpha   90.00
_cell.angle_beta   90.00
_cell.angle_gamma   90.00
#
_symmetry.space_group_name_H-M   'P 1'
#
loop_
_entity.id
_entity.type
_entity.pdbx_description
1 polymer ?
#
loop_
_entity_poly.entity_id
_entity_poly.type
_entity_poly.pdbx_seq_one_letter_code
_entity_poly.pdbx_strand_id
1 'polypeptide(L)'
;EYKTENNKVIFATSPKCYQTTGNDITQEKVEKVYQAQKALIKENAAWDFIDMYEKTEGKENLYNTDKVHFTDAGYLYIAECMYEKITGKKAPIEEKVKIPHTQQSGETNYFTFAEGKWEAGDAQHTWSKKVDPAHPEATYYEVKFTGHKIDIYSGKNRMMGKVKYLIDGEEKAEGDLYNATNINSTFITTISDLEEKEHTLKAVATGERNASGTGSDILIDAAEVYVYTYREPEEAKLHGTITDNNLQYTQDKLTEVKAANKTEDTLNAWKNDTVTSEISLASIDSSYTDGCR
;
A
#
# COMPACT_ATOMS: atom_id res chain seq x y z
N GLU A 1 36.77 -5.92 1.81
CA GLU A 1 36.74 -7.40 2.04
C GLU A 1 35.35 -7.99 2.24
N TYR A 2 34.28 -7.23 2.05
CA TYR A 2 32.90 -7.73 2.20
C TYR A 2 32.25 -8.18 0.89
N LYS A 3 32.90 -7.99 -0.26
CA LYS A 3 32.38 -8.39 -1.58
C LYS A 3 32.86 -9.80 -1.90
N THR A 4 31.97 -10.77 -1.69
CA THR A 4 32.14 -12.13 -2.25
C THR A 4 31.44 -12.21 -3.61
N GLU A 5 31.72 -13.22 -4.43
CA GLU A 5 31.07 -13.41 -5.75
C GLU A 5 29.53 -13.45 -5.67
N ASN A 6 28.98 -13.73 -4.49
CA ASN A 6 27.54 -13.86 -4.25
C ASN A 6 26.90 -12.66 -3.51
N ASN A 7 27.70 -11.66 -3.06
CA ASN A 7 27.19 -10.54 -2.27
C ASN A 7 27.21 -9.24 -3.10
N LYS A 8 26.06 -8.63 -3.26
CA LYS A 8 25.95 -7.29 -3.82
C LYS A 8 26.06 -6.26 -2.68
N VAL A 9 27.04 -5.38 -2.78
CA VAL A 9 27.21 -4.26 -1.84
C VAL A 9 26.66 -3.01 -2.51
N ILE A 10 25.70 -2.36 -1.85
CA ILE A 10 25.11 -1.09 -2.30
C ILE A 10 25.47 -0.02 -1.26
N PHE A 11 26.08 1.06 -1.73
CA PHE A 11 26.35 2.22 -0.92
C PHE A 11 25.12 3.13 -0.83
N ALA A 12 24.80 3.66 0.35
CA ALA A 12 23.78 4.68 0.50
C ALA A 12 24.46 6.00 0.95
N THR A 13 24.13 7.09 0.27
CA THR A 13 24.53 8.41 0.77
C THR A 13 23.70 8.77 2.00
N SER A 14 24.18 9.73 2.79
CA SER A 14 23.39 10.30 3.89
C SER A 14 22.14 10.98 3.32
N PRO A 15 20.97 10.78 3.92
CA PRO A 15 19.78 11.57 3.59
C PRO A 15 20.01 13.06 3.85
N LYS A 16 19.28 13.93 3.18
CA LYS A 16 19.31 15.38 3.42
C LYS A 16 18.86 15.68 4.85
N CYS A 17 19.46 16.66 5.48
CA CYS A 17 19.06 17.20 6.77
C CYS A 17 18.49 18.60 6.57
N TYR A 18 17.41 18.93 7.23
CA TYR A 18 16.75 20.23 7.15
C TYR A 18 16.94 21.08 8.41
N GLN A 19 17.63 20.56 9.41
CA GLN A 19 17.99 21.32 10.60
C GLN A 19 19.09 22.34 10.26
N THR A 20 18.80 23.62 10.42
CA THR A 20 19.76 24.72 10.15
C THR A 20 20.58 25.08 11.35
N THR A 21 20.09 24.85 12.56
CA THR A 21 20.74 25.21 13.83
C THR A 21 20.74 23.99 14.76
N GLY A 22 21.81 23.74 15.46
CA GLY A 22 21.94 22.62 16.39
C GLY A 22 23.40 22.27 16.62
N ASN A 23 23.66 21.45 17.64
CA ASN A 23 25.05 21.20 18.05
C ASN A 23 25.72 20.09 17.22
N ASP A 24 25.00 19.04 16.82
CA ASP A 24 25.63 17.84 16.28
C ASP A 24 25.31 17.56 14.81
N ILE A 25 24.05 17.61 14.39
CA ILE A 25 23.62 17.32 13.01
C ILE A 25 22.95 18.56 12.44
N THR A 26 23.57 19.17 11.45
CA THR A 26 23.02 20.32 10.73
C THR A 26 23.07 20.09 9.23
N GLN A 27 22.25 20.81 8.47
CA GLN A 27 22.24 20.79 7.01
C GLN A 27 23.65 20.99 6.43
N GLU A 28 24.41 21.97 6.94
CA GLU A 28 25.78 22.25 6.46
C GLU A 28 26.75 21.08 6.68
N LYS A 29 26.65 20.40 7.86
CA LYS A 29 27.52 19.28 8.16
C LYS A 29 27.15 18.05 7.30
N VAL A 30 25.87 17.79 7.13
CA VAL A 30 25.38 16.69 6.28
C VAL A 30 25.75 16.93 4.82
N GLU A 31 25.64 18.16 4.33
CA GLU A 31 26.09 18.55 2.98
C GLU A 31 27.57 18.24 2.76
N LYS A 32 28.43 18.60 3.71
CA LYS A 32 29.89 18.31 3.62
C LYS A 32 30.15 16.78 3.56
N VAL A 33 29.42 15.99 4.36
CA VAL A 33 29.51 14.51 4.33
C VAL A 33 29.05 14.00 2.97
N TYR A 34 27.94 14.50 2.48
CA TYR A 34 27.39 14.10 1.18
C TYR A 34 28.38 14.39 0.03
N GLN A 35 28.98 15.57 0.00
CA GLN A 35 29.98 15.89 -1.03
C GLN A 35 31.20 14.98 -0.97
N ALA A 36 31.66 14.59 0.22
CA ALA A 36 32.73 13.61 0.38
C ALA A 36 32.29 12.21 -0.11
N GLN A 37 31.06 11.80 0.18
CA GLN A 37 30.49 10.55 -0.33
C GLN A 37 30.38 10.54 -1.85
N LYS A 38 29.93 11.63 -2.47
CA LYS A 38 29.90 11.77 -3.95
C LYS A 38 31.29 11.66 -4.57
N ALA A 39 32.30 12.27 -3.97
CA ALA A 39 33.68 12.17 -4.44
C ALA A 39 34.17 10.71 -4.42
N LEU A 40 33.93 9.99 -3.30
CA LEU A 40 34.29 8.58 -3.16
C LEU A 40 33.58 7.68 -4.21
N ILE A 41 32.29 7.91 -4.43
CA ILE A 41 31.51 7.17 -5.44
C ILE A 41 32.07 7.42 -6.85
N LYS A 42 32.42 8.66 -7.15
CA LYS A 42 33.02 9.03 -8.45
C LYS A 42 34.37 8.36 -8.69
N GLU A 43 35.20 8.25 -7.67
CA GLU A 43 36.50 7.58 -7.72
C GLU A 43 36.35 6.06 -7.87
N ASN A 44 35.22 5.51 -7.46
CA ASN A 44 34.93 4.08 -7.45
C ASN A 44 33.71 3.75 -8.32
N ALA A 45 33.77 4.07 -9.58
CA ALA A 45 32.66 3.94 -10.55
C ALA A 45 32.05 2.51 -10.66
N ALA A 46 32.77 1.48 -10.16
CA ALA A 46 32.27 0.11 -10.09
C ALA A 46 31.35 -0.16 -8.88
N TRP A 47 31.22 0.79 -7.97
CA TRP A 47 30.33 0.66 -6.82
C TRP A 47 28.89 0.91 -7.23
N ASP A 48 28.00 0.06 -6.74
CA ASP A 48 26.58 0.33 -6.82
C ASP A 48 26.16 1.21 -5.63
N PHE A 49 25.34 2.22 -5.88
CA PHE A 49 24.94 3.15 -4.83
C PHE A 49 23.51 3.64 -5.01
N ILE A 50 22.96 4.15 -3.93
CA ILE A 50 21.70 4.88 -3.89
C ILE A 50 21.94 6.28 -3.32
N ASP A 51 21.54 7.30 -4.05
CA ASP A 51 21.67 8.68 -3.61
C ASP A 51 20.47 9.09 -2.75
N MET A 52 20.57 8.78 -1.44
CA MET A 52 19.52 9.11 -0.48
C MET A 52 19.42 10.62 -0.23
N TYR A 53 20.50 11.37 -0.44
CA TYR A 53 20.45 12.82 -0.30
C TYR A 53 19.53 13.44 -1.34
N GLU A 54 19.75 13.13 -2.62
CA GLU A 54 18.89 13.59 -3.71
C GLU A 54 17.45 13.07 -3.58
N LYS A 55 17.28 11.79 -3.20
CA LYS A 55 15.93 11.21 -2.99
C LYS A 55 15.14 11.90 -1.88
N THR A 56 15.79 12.44 -0.88
CA THR A 56 15.12 13.13 0.23
C THR A 56 15.13 14.67 0.07
N GLU A 57 15.70 15.19 -1.00
CA GLU A 57 15.64 16.62 -1.30
C GLU A 57 14.19 17.07 -1.58
N GLY A 58 13.81 18.25 -1.08
CA GLY A 58 12.46 18.77 -1.20
C GLY A 58 11.40 18.05 -0.34
N LYS A 59 11.76 17.02 0.42
CA LYS A 59 10.82 16.17 1.19
C LYS A 59 10.85 16.42 2.70
N GLU A 60 10.83 17.69 3.10
CA GLU A 60 10.87 18.09 4.51
C GLU A 60 9.73 17.53 5.35
N ASN A 61 8.58 17.21 4.72
CA ASN A 61 7.42 16.58 5.33
C ASN A 61 7.67 15.13 5.80
N LEU A 62 8.74 14.48 5.35
CA LEU A 62 9.14 13.15 5.81
C LEU A 62 9.88 13.18 7.16
N TYR A 63 10.16 14.38 7.69
CA TYR A 63 10.95 14.55 8.91
C TYR A 63 10.08 15.02 10.07
N ASN A 64 10.46 14.64 11.27
CA ASN A 64 9.90 15.17 12.50
C ASN A 64 10.18 16.68 12.65
N THR A 65 9.65 17.28 13.69
CA THR A 65 9.81 18.71 13.98
C THR A 65 11.26 19.13 14.18
N ASP A 66 12.13 18.22 14.56
CA ASP A 66 13.58 18.45 14.71
C ASP A 66 14.33 18.52 13.37
N LYS A 67 13.68 18.15 12.27
CA LYS A 67 14.23 18.21 10.91
C LYS A 67 15.48 17.33 10.67
N VAL A 68 15.68 16.34 11.54
CA VAL A 68 16.77 15.35 11.52
C VAL A 68 16.23 13.93 11.43
N HIS A 69 15.31 13.59 12.33
CA HIS A 69 14.74 12.26 12.40
C HIS A 69 13.52 12.14 11.49
N PHE A 70 13.37 10.99 10.86
CA PHE A 70 12.24 10.71 10.00
C PHE A 70 10.96 10.45 10.81
N THR A 71 9.83 10.80 10.24
CA THR A 71 8.51 10.25 10.62
C THR A 71 8.40 8.80 10.19
N ASP A 72 7.34 8.08 10.61
CA ASP A 72 7.05 6.74 10.11
C ASP A 72 6.93 6.71 8.58
N ALA A 73 6.28 7.72 8.00
CA ALA A 73 6.20 7.89 6.55
C ALA A 73 7.58 8.10 5.91
N GLY A 74 8.49 8.81 6.61
CA GLY A 74 9.86 9.01 6.16
C GLY A 74 10.66 7.72 6.16
N TYR A 75 10.57 6.92 7.24
CA TYR A 75 11.22 5.61 7.29
C TYR A 75 10.68 4.66 6.22
N LEU A 76 9.37 4.66 5.99
CA LEU A 76 8.76 3.87 4.92
C LEU A 76 9.33 4.28 3.55
N TYR A 77 9.39 5.57 3.27
CA TYR A 77 9.95 6.09 2.02
C TYR A 77 11.42 5.65 1.80
N ILE A 78 12.25 5.70 2.86
CA ILE A 78 13.63 5.21 2.80
C ILE A 78 13.68 3.72 2.46
N ALA A 79 12.83 2.93 3.12
CA ALA A 79 12.73 1.47 2.89
C ALA A 79 12.28 1.17 1.45
N GLU A 80 11.30 1.90 0.91
CA GLU A 80 10.85 1.81 -0.48
C GLU A 80 12.01 2.08 -1.46
N CYS A 81 12.75 3.17 -1.24
CA CYS A 81 13.91 3.50 -2.08
C CYS A 81 14.98 2.40 -2.07
N MET A 82 15.24 1.81 -0.89
CA MET A 82 16.20 0.72 -0.76
C MET A 82 15.70 -0.56 -1.44
N TYR A 83 14.44 -0.92 -1.23
CA TYR A 83 13.81 -2.07 -1.87
C TYR A 83 13.90 -1.98 -3.39
N GLU A 84 13.53 -0.84 -3.97
CA GLU A 84 13.61 -0.60 -5.41
C GLU A 84 15.04 -0.73 -5.94
N LYS A 85 16.01 -0.18 -5.21
CA LYS A 85 17.43 -0.29 -5.58
C LYS A 85 17.95 -1.72 -5.54
N ILE A 86 17.55 -2.50 -4.54
CA ILE A 86 17.99 -3.89 -4.35
C ILE A 86 17.34 -4.81 -5.37
N THR A 87 16.05 -4.67 -5.59
CA THR A 87 15.25 -5.61 -6.38
C THR A 87 15.03 -5.21 -7.83
N GLY A 88 15.20 -3.93 -8.15
CA GLY A 88 14.81 -3.33 -9.43
C GLY A 88 13.29 -3.25 -9.64
N LYS A 89 12.50 -3.49 -8.57
CA LYS A 89 11.03 -3.45 -8.59
C LYS A 89 10.56 -2.37 -7.64
N LYS A 90 9.37 -1.82 -7.89
CA LYS A 90 8.74 -0.90 -6.95
C LYS A 90 8.42 -1.61 -5.64
N ALA A 91 8.54 -0.89 -4.53
CA ALA A 91 8.16 -1.42 -3.23
C ALA A 91 6.64 -1.61 -3.19
N PRO A 92 6.16 -2.80 -2.77
CA PRO A 92 4.74 -3.00 -2.57
C PRO A 92 4.25 -2.18 -1.38
N ILE A 93 3.04 -1.67 -1.49
CA ILE A 93 2.32 -1.02 -0.38
C ILE A 93 1.19 -1.94 0.02
N GLU A 94 1.11 -2.26 1.30
CA GLU A 94 -0.03 -3.02 1.82
C GLU A 94 -1.23 -2.08 1.96
N GLU A 95 -2.29 -2.37 1.26
CA GLU A 95 -3.58 -1.71 1.38
C GLU A 95 -4.61 -2.64 2.01
N LYS A 96 -5.56 -2.05 2.73
CA LYS A 96 -6.62 -2.77 3.39
C LYS A 96 -7.95 -2.49 2.71
N VAL A 97 -8.63 -3.56 2.28
CA VAL A 97 -9.95 -3.53 1.66
C VAL A 97 -10.96 -4.19 2.58
N LYS A 98 -11.99 -3.46 2.99
CA LYS A 98 -13.06 -4.01 3.81
C LYS A 98 -14.14 -4.64 2.93
N ILE A 99 -14.52 -5.88 3.25
CA ILE A 99 -15.63 -6.62 2.65
C ILE A 99 -16.75 -6.69 3.70
N PRO A 100 -17.85 -5.95 3.55
CA PRO A 100 -18.97 -5.99 4.50
C PRO A 100 -19.77 -7.30 4.35
N HIS A 101 -20.51 -7.69 5.39
CA HIS A 101 -21.36 -8.88 5.38
C HIS A 101 -22.54 -8.79 4.39
N THR A 102 -22.92 -7.60 3.99
CA THR A 102 -24.02 -7.36 3.05
C THR A 102 -23.54 -7.51 1.62
N GLN A 103 -24.27 -8.31 0.85
CA GLN A 103 -24.06 -8.41 -0.59
C GLN A 103 -24.49 -7.11 -1.26
N GLN A 104 -23.58 -6.46 -1.99
CA GLN A 104 -23.88 -5.32 -2.83
C GLN A 104 -23.91 -5.76 -4.30
N SER A 105 -25.00 -5.46 -4.98
CA SER A 105 -25.17 -5.83 -6.39
C SER A 105 -24.12 -5.12 -7.26
N GLY A 106 -23.30 -5.92 -7.97
CA GLY A 106 -22.28 -5.41 -8.90
C GLY A 106 -20.86 -5.38 -8.35
N GLU A 107 -20.63 -5.77 -7.09
CA GLU A 107 -19.29 -5.89 -6.52
C GLU A 107 -18.70 -7.31 -6.75
N THR A 108 -17.37 -7.36 -6.93
CA THR A 108 -16.65 -8.62 -7.22
C THR A 108 -16.32 -9.41 -5.94
N ASN A 109 -16.29 -8.76 -4.78
CA ASN A 109 -15.95 -9.36 -3.49
C ASN A 109 -17.14 -9.23 -2.54
N TYR A 110 -17.94 -10.27 -2.41
CA TYR A 110 -19.05 -10.29 -1.47
C TYR A 110 -19.24 -11.68 -0.88
N PHE A 111 -19.83 -11.74 0.31
CA PHE A 111 -20.14 -13.00 0.95
C PHE A 111 -21.31 -13.70 0.26
N THR A 112 -21.14 -14.99 0.02
CA THR A 112 -22.19 -15.91 -0.38
C THR A 112 -22.50 -16.84 0.78
N PHE A 113 -23.77 -17.27 0.89
CA PHE A 113 -24.26 -18.04 2.03
C PHE A 113 -24.92 -19.33 1.57
N ALA A 114 -24.74 -20.42 2.32
CA ALA A 114 -25.39 -21.69 2.05
C ALA A 114 -26.92 -21.50 1.98
N GLU A 115 -27.53 -22.01 0.92
CA GLU A 115 -28.96 -21.82 0.66
C GLU A 115 -29.82 -22.40 1.81
N GLY A 116 -30.83 -21.60 2.21
CA GLY A 116 -31.79 -21.99 3.27
C GLY A 116 -31.20 -22.06 4.69
N LYS A 117 -29.93 -21.77 4.87
CA LYS A 117 -29.22 -21.87 6.17
C LYS A 117 -29.04 -20.53 6.89
N TRP A 118 -29.42 -19.43 6.25
CA TRP A 118 -29.17 -18.09 6.75
C TRP A 118 -30.43 -17.26 6.84
N GLU A 119 -30.43 -16.33 7.76
CA GLU A 119 -31.49 -15.32 7.91
C GLU A 119 -31.04 -13.99 7.29
N ALA A 120 -31.99 -13.15 6.92
CA ALA A 120 -31.68 -11.80 6.50
C ALA A 120 -30.98 -11.07 7.66
N GLY A 121 -29.82 -10.53 7.38
CA GLY A 121 -29.04 -9.79 8.37
C GLY A 121 -29.69 -8.46 8.76
N ASP A 122 -29.23 -7.90 9.86
CA ASP A 122 -29.49 -6.52 10.23
C ASP A 122 -28.43 -5.58 9.62
N ALA A 123 -28.34 -4.35 10.09
CA ALA A 123 -27.34 -3.38 9.61
C ALA A 123 -25.89 -3.76 9.97
N GLN A 124 -25.67 -4.76 10.80
CA GLN A 124 -24.35 -5.09 11.37
C GLN A 124 -23.87 -6.49 11.02
N HIS A 125 -24.79 -7.47 10.89
CA HIS A 125 -24.41 -8.87 10.70
C HIS A 125 -25.39 -9.64 9.82
N THR A 126 -24.87 -10.74 9.22
CA THR A 126 -25.69 -11.85 8.73
C THR A 126 -25.42 -13.07 9.62
N TRP A 127 -26.47 -13.73 10.10
CA TRP A 127 -26.36 -14.88 10.99
C TRP A 127 -27.03 -16.13 10.42
N SER A 128 -26.54 -17.29 10.85
CA SER A 128 -27.15 -18.55 10.48
C SER A 128 -28.51 -18.75 11.17
N LYS A 129 -29.38 -19.49 10.51
CA LYS A 129 -30.47 -20.18 11.19
C LYS A 129 -29.86 -21.22 12.13
N LYS A 130 -30.68 -21.78 13.01
CA LYS A 130 -30.24 -22.83 13.93
C LYS A 130 -29.46 -23.91 13.19
N VAL A 131 -28.18 -24.01 13.56
CA VAL A 131 -27.26 -25.01 12.97
C VAL A 131 -27.74 -26.42 13.34
N ASP A 132 -27.88 -27.33 12.36
CA ASP A 132 -28.16 -28.70 12.59
C ASP A 132 -26.93 -29.44 13.14
N PRO A 133 -26.96 -29.95 14.38
CA PRO A 133 -25.80 -30.63 14.95
C PRO A 133 -25.40 -31.93 14.24
N ALA A 134 -26.31 -32.54 13.46
CA ALA A 134 -26.02 -33.74 12.68
C ALA A 134 -25.30 -33.41 11.36
N HIS A 135 -25.50 -32.20 10.83
CA HIS A 135 -24.95 -31.75 9.57
C HIS A 135 -24.46 -30.26 9.68
N PRO A 136 -23.56 -29.95 10.60
CA PRO A 136 -23.14 -28.59 10.82
C PRO A 136 -22.42 -27.98 9.59
N GLU A 137 -21.72 -28.81 8.83
CA GLU A 137 -20.97 -28.44 7.60
C GLU A 137 -21.88 -27.91 6.48
N ALA A 138 -23.20 -28.18 6.56
CA ALA A 138 -24.15 -27.58 5.63
C ALA A 138 -24.39 -26.08 5.88
N THR A 139 -23.93 -25.56 7.01
CA THR A 139 -24.04 -24.13 7.36
C THR A 139 -22.68 -23.47 7.20
N TYR A 140 -22.52 -22.71 6.13
CA TYR A 140 -21.28 -22.01 5.81
C TYR A 140 -21.54 -20.69 5.10
N TYR A 141 -20.54 -19.84 5.08
CA TYR A 141 -20.43 -18.72 4.15
C TYR A 141 -19.08 -18.74 3.44
N GLU A 142 -19.03 -18.12 2.29
CA GLU A 142 -17.83 -18.04 1.46
C GLU A 142 -17.64 -16.61 0.94
N VAL A 143 -16.38 -16.22 0.75
CA VAL A 143 -16.01 -15.01 0.02
C VAL A 143 -14.74 -15.28 -0.79
N LYS A 144 -14.73 -14.80 -2.03
CA LYS A 144 -13.53 -14.76 -2.85
C LYS A 144 -12.84 -13.41 -2.62
N PHE A 145 -11.54 -13.43 -2.50
CA PHE A 145 -10.73 -12.23 -2.33
C PHE A 145 -9.37 -12.41 -2.98
N THR A 146 -8.77 -11.32 -3.40
CA THR A 146 -7.35 -11.28 -3.83
C THR A 146 -6.55 -10.60 -2.73
N GLY A 147 -5.45 -11.22 -2.29
CA GLY A 147 -4.59 -10.68 -1.23
C GLY A 147 -3.80 -11.77 -0.51
N HIS A 148 -2.89 -11.35 0.36
CA HIS A 148 -1.97 -12.23 1.09
C HIS A 148 -2.34 -12.45 2.56
N LYS A 149 -3.38 -11.73 3.03
CA LYS A 149 -3.83 -11.79 4.43
C LYS A 149 -5.29 -11.36 4.53
N ILE A 150 -6.03 -11.97 5.45
CA ILE A 150 -7.41 -11.63 5.75
C ILE A 150 -7.66 -11.62 7.26
N ASP A 151 -8.25 -10.55 7.77
CA ASP A 151 -8.78 -10.42 9.11
C ASP A 151 -10.29 -10.64 9.09
N ILE A 152 -10.82 -11.39 10.04
CA ILE A 152 -12.22 -11.74 10.13
C ILE A 152 -12.83 -11.10 11.37
N TYR A 153 -13.95 -10.42 11.18
CA TYR A 153 -14.73 -9.75 12.22
C TYR A 153 -16.11 -10.36 12.32
N SER A 154 -16.56 -10.57 13.53
CA SER A 154 -17.87 -11.15 13.81
C SER A 154 -18.44 -10.62 15.11
N GLY A 155 -19.73 -10.65 15.26
CA GLY A 155 -20.35 -10.47 16.56
C GLY A 155 -20.19 -11.73 17.43
N LYS A 156 -20.39 -11.56 18.73
CA LYS A 156 -20.36 -12.65 19.71
C LYS A 156 -21.55 -12.54 20.66
N ASN A 157 -22.14 -13.68 21.01
CA ASN A 157 -23.14 -13.77 22.06
C ASN A 157 -23.31 -15.21 22.57
N ARG A 158 -24.27 -15.45 23.46
CA ARG A 158 -24.49 -16.78 24.07
C ARG A 158 -24.99 -17.84 23.13
N MET A 159 -25.62 -17.46 22.01
CA MET A 159 -26.21 -18.39 21.04
C MET A 159 -25.19 -18.84 19.99
N MET A 160 -24.04 -18.15 19.91
CA MET A 160 -23.01 -18.44 18.91
C MET A 160 -22.13 -19.60 19.33
N GLY A 161 -21.73 -20.37 18.33
CA GLY A 161 -20.87 -21.53 18.44
C GLY A 161 -19.46 -21.31 17.91
N LYS A 162 -18.83 -22.41 17.53
CA LYS A 162 -17.50 -22.41 16.93
C LYS A 162 -17.59 -22.51 15.42
N VAL A 163 -16.61 -21.91 14.76
CA VAL A 163 -16.51 -21.82 13.31
C VAL A 163 -15.09 -22.22 12.87
N LYS A 164 -14.98 -22.97 11.78
CA LYS A 164 -13.71 -23.26 11.11
C LYS A 164 -13.57 -22.38 9.89
N TYR A 165 -12.36 -21.86 9.70
CA TYR A 165 -12.02 -21.04 8.54
C TYR A 165 -11.06 -21.81 7.64
N LEU A 166 -11.48 -21.99 6.40
CA LEU A 166 -10.70 -22.66 5.36
C LEU A 166 -10.31 -21.66 4.29
N ILE A 167 -9.07 -21.74 3.82
CA ILE A 167 -8.60 -21.03 2.62
C ILE A 167 -8.34 -22.09 1.54
N ASP A 168 -8.99 -21.95 0.40
CA ASP A 168 -8.88 -22.87 -0.74
C ASP A 168 -9.11 -24.34 -0.36
N GLY A 169 -10.00 -24.55 0.61
CA GLY A 169 -10.36 -25.87 1.12
C GLY A 169 -9.50 -26.42 2.26
N GLU A 170 -8.40 -25.73 2.61
CA GLU A 170 -7.52 -26.10 3.72
C GLU A 170 -7.88 -25.32 5.00
N GLU A 171 -8.08 -26.01 6.11
CA GLU A 171 -8.37 -25.40 7.40
C GLU A 171 -7.14 -24.60 7.90
N LYS A 172 -7.34 -23.32 8.16
CA LYS A 172 -6.28 -22.39 8.59
C LYS A 172 -6.49 -21.83 9.99
N ALA A 173 -7.75 -21.73 10.45
CA ALA A 173 -8.06 -21.18 11.77
C ALA A 173 -9.40 -21.70 12.29
N GLU A 174 -9.61 -21.55 13.60
CA GLU A 174 -10.89 -21.72 14.27
C GLU A 174 -11.26 -20.46 15.04
N GLY A 175 -12.57 -20.21 15.22
CA GLY A 175 -13.11 -19.12 16.02
C GLY A 175 -14.15 -19.61 17.01
N ASP A 176 -14.14 -19.09 18.22
CA ASP A 176 -15.23 -19.24 19.20
C ASP A 176 -15.99 -17.92 19.28
N LEU A 177 -17.23 -17.92 18.79
CA LEU A 177 -18.09 -16.74 18.73
C LEU A 177 -18.92 -16.55 20.00
N TYR A 178 -18.68 -17.37 21.02
CA TYR A 178 -19.34 -17.19 22.30
C TYR A 178 -18.88 -15.93 23.03
N ASN A 179 -19.84 -15.22 23.62
CA ASN A 179 -19.59 -14.26 24.69
C ASN A 179 -20.81 -14.20 25.63
N ALA A 180 -20.58 -13.91 26.91
CA ALA A 180 -21.66 -13.85 27.91
C ALA A 180 -22.64 -12.67 27.67
N THR A 181 -22.19 -11.65 27.00
CA THR A 181 -22.97 -10.46 26.58
C THR A 181 -22.89 -10.29 25.06
N ASN A 182 -23.80 -9.56 24.48
CA ASN A 182 -23.76 -9.27 23.05
C ASN A 182 -22.60 -8.32 22.74
N ILE A 183 -21.79 -8.72 21.76
CA ILE A 183 -20.77 -7.89 21.13
C ILE A 183 -21.13 -7.81 19.65
N ASN A 184 -21.35 -6.61 19.14
CA ASN A 184 -21.86 -6.43 17.78
C ASN A 184 -20.78 -6.73 16.72
N SER A 185 -19.55 -6.28 16.96
CA SER A 185 -18.43 -6.53 16.04
C SER A 185 -17.14 -6.61 16.84
N THR A 186 -16.36 -7.66 16.58
CA THR A 186 -15.03 -7.81 17.18
C THR A 186 -14.15 -8.63 16.25
N PHE A 187 -12.86 -8.39 16.34
CA PHE A 187 -11.84 -9.21 15.68
C PHE A 187 -11.90 -10.66 16.18
N ILE A 188 -11.87 -11.60 15.27
CA ILE A 188 -11.92 -13.04 15.57
C ILE A 188 -10.57 -13.69 15.32
N THR A 189 -10.04 -13.55 14.11
CA THR A 189 -8.77 -14.18 13.71
C THR A 189 -8.17 -13.51 12.50
N THR A 190 -6.86 -13.66 12.34
CA THR A 190 -6.10 -13.34 11.13
C THR A 190 -5.66 -14.64 10.45
N ILE A 191 -5.76 -14.69 9.14
CA ILE A 191 -5.10 -15.69 8.32
C ILE A 191 -4.10 -14.96 7.43
N SER A 192 -2.80 -15.21 7.63
CA SER A 192 -1.68 -14.53 6.96
C SER A 192 -0.81 -15.52 6.17
N ASP A 193 0.24 -14.98 5.58
CA ASP A 193 1.24 -15.74 4.83
C ASP A 193 0.66 -16.50 3.62
N LEU A 194 -0.41 -15.94 3.05
CA LEU A 194 -0.98 -16.41 1.80
C LEU A 194 -0.16 -15.87 0.62
N GLU A 195 -0.22 -16.56 -0.49
CA GLU A 195 0.31 -16.04 -1.75
C GLU A 195 -0.57 -14.88 -2.26
N GLU A 196 0.03 -13.83 -2.82
CA GLU A 196 -0.74 -12.71 -3.38
C GLU A 196 -1.47 -13.15 -4.66
N LYS A 197 -2.68 -13.70 -4.49
CA LYS A 197 -3.58 -14.17 -5.57
C LYS A 197 -5.02 -14.22 -5.11
N GLU A 198 -5.92 -14.66 -6.00
CA GLU A 198 -7.29 -14.97 -5.62
C GLU A 198 -7.34 -16.20 -4.72
N HIS A 199 -8.04 -16.06 -3.60
CA HIS A 199 -8.36 -17.10 -2.63
C HIS A 199 -9.85 -17.20 -2.38
N THR A 200 -10.29 -18.33 -1.89
CA THR A 200 -11.64 -18.54 -1.36
C THR A 200 -11.55 -18.79 0.14
N LEU A 201 -12.05 -17.84 0.94
CA LEU A 201 -12.36 -18.09 2.35
C LEU A 201 -13.70 -18.82 2.43
N LYS A 202 -13.74 -19.96 3.12
CA LYS A 202 -14.96 -20.64 3.53
C LYS A 202 -14.98 -20.77 5.04
N ALA A 203 -16.03 -20.27 5.66
CA ALA A 203 -16.26 -20.40 7.09
C ALA A 203 -17.42 -21.39 7.34
N VAL A 204 -17.15 -22.43 8.11
CA VAL A 204 -18.06 -23.57 8.29
C VAL A 204 -18.40 -23.72 9.76
N ALA A 205 -19.68 -23.83 10.09
CA ALA A 205 -20.12 -24.14 11.44
C ALA A 205 -19.59 -25.53 11.87
N THR A 206 -19.09 -25.64 13.10
CA THR A 206 -18.64 -26.94 13.65
C THR A 206 -19.77 -27.74 14.31
N GLY A 207 -20.90 -27.10 14.61
CA GLY A 207 -21.93 -27.64 15.47
C GLY A 207 -21.58 -27.65 16.95
N GLU A 208 -20.32 -27.32 17.28
CA GLU A 208 -19.86 -27.19 18.66
C GLU A 208 -20.20 -25.83 19.25
N ARG A 209 -20.32 -25.82 20.57
CA ARG A 209 -20.54 -24.58 21.35
C ARG A 209 -19.53 -24.47 22.49
N ASN A 210 -19.35 -23.26 22.97
CA ASN A 210 -18.69 -23.04 24.25
C ASN A 210 -19.49 -23.71 25.38
N ALA A 211 -18.80 -24.23 26.40
CA ALA A 211 -19.45 -24.87 27.56
C ALA A 211 -20.50 -24.00 28.24
N SER A 212 -20.33 -22.68 28.22
CA SER A 212 -21.26 -21.71 28.77
C SER A 212 -22.27 -21.17 27.73
N GLY A 213 -22.18 -21.61 26.47
CA GLY A 213 -23.02 -21.20 25.35
C GLY A 213 -24.37 -21.96 25.33
N THR A 214 -25.37 -21.36 24.71
CA THR A 214 -26.72 -21.94 24.56
C THR A 214 -27.00 -22.39 23.12
N GLY A 215 -26.19 -22.04 22.15
CA GLY A 215 -26.36 -22.41 20.74
C GLY A 215 -25.00 -22.61 20.05
N SER A 216 -25.09 -23.05 18.78
CA SER A 216 -23.97 -23.32 17.89
C SER A 216 -24.06 -22.54 16.58
N ASP A 217 -24.84 -21.46 16.54
CA ASP A 217 -25.02 -20.61 15.38
C ASP A 217 -23.74 -19.84 15.07
N ILE A 218 -23.56 -19.46 13.81
CA ILE A 218 -22.43 -18.62 13.38
C ILE A 218 -22.93 -17.34 12.72
N LEU A 219 -22.14 -16.32 12.75
CA LEU A 219 -22.44 -15.05 12.10
C LEU A 219 -21.18 -14.41 11.49
N ILE A 220 -21.37 -13.45 10.63
CA ILE A 220 -20.32 -12.65 10.02
C ILE A 220 -20.73 -11.18 10.03
N ASP A 221 -19.76 -10.31 10.31
CA ASP A 221 -19.85 -8.87 10.24
C ASP A 221 -19.08 -8.33 9.02
N ALA A 222 -17.80 -8.61 8.96
CA ALA A 222 -16.95 -8.15 7.86
C ALA A 222 -15.68 -8.99 7.78
N ALA A 223 -15.00 -8.88 6.65
CA ALA A 223 -13.58 -9.21 6.52
C ALA A 223 -12.79 -7.97 6.09
N GLU A 224 -11.52 -7.93 6.46
CA GLU A 224 -10.56 -6.95 5.95
C GLU A 224 -9.44 -7.72 5.25
N VAL A 225 -9.30 -7.49 3.95
CA VAL A 225 -8.31 -8.13 3.11
C VAL A 225 -7.13 -7.19 2.90
N TYR A 226 -5.93 -7.73 2.97
CA TYR A 226 -4.69 -7.01 2.74
C TYR A 226 -4.13 -7.42 1.38
N VAL A 227 -3.94 -6.43 0.53
CA VAL A 227 -3.43 -6.57 -0.83
C VAL A 227 -2.16 -5.75 -1.00
N TYR A 228 -1.22 -6.23 -1.80
CA TYR A 228 -0.11 -5.41 -2.20
C TYR A 228 -0.49 -4.59 -3.43
N THR A 229 -0.42 -3.28 -3.28
CA THR A 229 -0.49 -2.35 -4.40
C THR A 229 0.89 -1.77 -4.66
N TYR A 230 1.11 -1.33 -5.89
CA TYR A 230 2.33 -0.63 -6.24
C TYR A 230 1.95 0.81 -6.51
N ARG A 231 2.62 1.76 -5.82
CA ARG A 231 2.50 3.15 -6.26
C ARG A 231 2.92 3.23 -7.71
N GLU A 232 1.95 3.46 -8.58
CA GLU A 232 2.32 4.03 -9.87
C GLU A 232 3.08 5.32 -9.58
N PRO A 233 4.14 5.66 -10.39
CA PRO A 233 4.70 6.99 -10.30
C PRO A 233 3.50 7.92 -10.36
N GLU A 234 3.38 8.85 -9.43
CA GLU A 234 2.50 9.98 -9.71
C GLU A 234 2.98 10.50 -11.05
N GLU A 235 2.27 10.16 -12.11
CA GLU A 235 2.36 10.94 -13.32
C GLU A 235 2.21 12.35 -12.83
N ALA A 236 3.16 13.22 -13.18
CA ALA A 236 3.07 14.63 -12.84
C ALA A 236 1.73 15.10 -13.41
N LYS A 237 0.67 14.90 -12.62
CA LYS A 237 -0.63 15.45 -12.94
C LYS A 237 -0.37 16.93 -12.84
N LEU A 238 -0.45 17.61 -13.96
CA LEU A 238 -0.66 19.03 -13.97
C LEU A 238 -1.89 19.30 -13.08
N HIS A 239 -1.64 19.47 -11.78
CA HIS A 239 -2.66 19.82 -10.81
C HIS A 239 -3.02 21.28 -11.08
N GLY A 240 -4.01 21.46 -11.94
CA GLY A 240 -4.59 22.75 -12.21
C GLY A 240 -5.34 22.72 -13.54
N THR A 241 -6.45 23.41 -13.58
CA THR A 241 -7.10 23.74 -14.85
C THR A 241 -6.13 24.62 -15.62
N ILE A 242 -5.77 24.24 -16.84
CA ILE A 242 -5.02 25.12 -17.75
C ILE A 242 -5.89 26.34 -17.96
N THR A 243 -5.53 27.44 -17.35
CA THR A 243 -6.16 28.73 -17.59
C THR A 243 -5.45 29.41 -18.76
N ASP A 244 -6.11 30.32 -19.44
CA ASP A 244 -5.50 31.08 -20.54
C ASP A 244 -4.19 31.75 -20.13
N ASN A 245 -4.07 32.17 -18.84
CA ASN A 245 -2.85 32.75 -18.31
C ASN A 245 -1.70 31.74 -18.20
N ASN A 246 -1.99 30.47 -17.81
CA ASN A 246 -0.98 29.43 -17.74
C ASN A 246 -0.52 29.00 -19.12
N LEU A 247 -1.44 28.98 -20.10
CA LEU A 247 -1.11 28.69 -21.49
C LEU A 247 -0.23 29.79 -22.07
N GLN A 248 -0.53 31.06 -21.78
CA GLN A 248 0.26 32.21 -22.24
C GLN A 248 1.69 32.16 -21.62
N TYR A 249 1.80 31.89 -20.32
CA TYR A 249 3.10 31.76 -19.67
C TYR A 249 3.94 30.64 -20.30
N THR A 250 3.33 29.51 -20.62
CA THR A 250 4.02 28.41 -21.27
C THR A 250 4.46 28.78 -22.69
N GLN A 251 3.65 29.51 -23.44
CA GLN A 251 4.01 30.02 -24.77
C GLN A 251 5.16 31.04 -24.73
N ASP A 252 5.13 31.91 -23.73
CA ASP A 252 6.22 32.91 -23.52
C ASP A 252 7.53 32.20 -23.19
N LYS A 253 7.50 31.18 -22.31
CA LYS A 253 8.68 30.36 -21.99
C LYS A 253 9.18 29.56 -23.18
N LEU A 254 8.31 29.01 -23.99
CA LEU A 254 8.69 28.35 -25.24
C LEU A 254 9.41 29.32 -26.20
N THR A 255 8.97 30.54 -26.27
CA THR A 255 9.61 31.58 -27.10
C THR A 255 11.01 31.90 -26.60
N GLU A 256 11.21 32.01 -25.27
CA GLU A 256 12.52 32.19 -24.65
C GLU A 256 13.46 31.01 -24.92
N VAL A 257 12.98 29.80 -24.75
CA VAL A 257 13.75 28.56 -25.01
C VAL A 257 14.11 28.44 -26.49
N LYS A 258 13.20 28.77 -27.39
CA LYS A 258 13.47 28.82 -28.84
C LYS A 258 14.57 29.80 -29.17
N ALA A 259 14.54 30.99 -28.57
CA ALA A 259 15.58 32.01 -28.76
C ALA A 259 16.94 31.57 -28.22
N ALA A 260 16.96 30.84 -27.09
CA ALA A 260 18.18 30.37 -26.42
C ALA A 260 18.82 29.16 -27.11
N ASN A 261 18.02 28.16 -27.53
CA ASN A 261 18.51 26.84 -27.93
C ASN A 261 18.55 26.57 -29.44
N LYS A 262 17.91 27.39 -30.27
CA LYS A 262 17.86 27.27 -31.75
C LYS A 262 17.44 25.91 -32.30
N THR A 263 16.78 25.06 -31.52
CA THR A 263 16.32 23.74 -31.94
C THR A 263 14.82 23.77 -32.29
N GLU A 264 14.58 23.91 -33.58
CA GLU A 264 13.21 24.07 -34.10
C GLU A 264 12.37 22.80 -34.00
N ASP A 265 13.00 21.62 -34.08
CA ASP A 265 12.28 20.32 -34.13
C ASP A 265 11.63 19.97 -32.79
N THR A 266 12.29 20.22 -31.65
CA THR A 266 11.74 19.95 -30.32
C THR A 266 10.54 20.85 -30.02
N LEU A 267 10.59 22.11 -30.47
CA LEU A 267 9.53 23.09 -30.27
C LEU A 267 8.33 22.86 -31.19
N ASN A 268 8.56 22.34 -32.40
CA ASN A 268 7.50 21.99 -33.33
C ASN A 268 6.75 20.73 -32.90
N ALA A 269 7.42 19.74 -32.33
CA ALA A 269 6.80 18.58 -31.72
C ALA A 269 5.84 19.00 -30.60
N TRP A 270 6.22 19.95 -29.78
CA TRP A 270 5.40 20.48 -28.68
C TRP A 270 4.17 21.26 -29.17
N LYS A 271 4.33 22.07 -30.20
CA LYS A 271 3.21 22.84 -30.82
C LYS A 271 2.14 21.99 -31.47
N ASN A 272 2.47 20.78 -31.90
CA ASN A 272 1.59 19.92 -32.66
C ASN A 272 0.90 18.85 -31.83
N ASP A 273 0.90 18.95 -30.50
CA ASP A 273 0.32 17.97 -29.57
C ASP A 273 0.81 16.52 -29.79
N THR A 274 1.91 16.36 -30.50
CA THR A 274 2.55 15.07 -30.73
C THR A 274 3.66 14.79 -29.69
N VAL A 275 3.60 15.47 -28.56
CA VAL A 275 4.50 15.23 -27.46
C VAL A 275 4.12 13.89 -26.83
N THR A 276 4.83 12.88 -27.28
CA THR A 276 4.89 11.62 -26.56
C THR A 276 5.60 11.85 -25.23
N SER A 277 5.31 11.04 -24.23
CA SER A 277 5.82 11.07 -22.86
C SER A 277 7.36 11.12 -22.69
N GLU A 278 8.10 11.28 -23.76
CA GLU A 278 9.58 11.27 -23.81
C GLU A 278 10.23 12.67 -23.75
N ILE A 279 9.46 13.74 -23.95
CA ILE A 279 10.00 15.10 -23.81
C ILE A 279 9.70 15.57 -22.39
N SER A 280 10.68 15.44 -21.50
CA SER A 280 10.55 16.01 -20.15
C SER A 280 10.65 17.53 -20.24
N LEU A 281 9.88 18.25 -19.44
CA LEU A 281 9.99 19.70 -19.30
C LEU A 281 11.44 20.12 -18.92
N ALA A 282 12.18 19.26 -18.24
CA ALA A 282 13.59 19.43 -17.93
C ALA A 282 14.48 19.53 -19.18
N SER A 283 14.08 18.98 -20.32
CA SER A 283 14.79 19.12 -21.60
C SER A 283 14.57 20.49 -22.24
N ILE A 284 13.54 21.21 -21.81
CA ILE A 284 13.14 22.52 -22.32
C ILE A 284 13.71 23.64 -21.42
N ASP A 285 13.66 23.43 -20.09
CA ASP A 285 14.20 24.37 -19.09
C ASP A 285 14.64 23.59 -17.86
N SER A 286 15.91 23.71 -17.48
CA SER A 286 16.49 23.02 -16.32
C SER A 286 15.86 23.44 -14.98
N SER A 287 15.10 24.54 -14.92
CA SER A 287 14.37 24.97 -13.73
C SER A 287 13.11 24.13 -13.47
N TYR A 288 12.68 23.29 -14.42
CA TYR A 288 11.54 22.38 -14.28
C TYR A 288 11.92 20.99 -13.80
N THR A 289 13.18 20.75 -13.40
CA THR A 289 13.64 19.42 -12.95
C THR A 289 12.94 18.90 -11.70
N ASP A 290 12.33 19.76 -10.89
CA ASP A 290 11.82 19.39 -9.57
C ASP A 290 10.29 19.25 -9.47
N GLY A 291 9.56 19.53 -10.53
CA GLY A 291 8.09 19.53 -10.52
C GLY A 291 7.41 18.41 -11.31
N CYS A 292 8.15 17.66 -12.11
CA CYS A 292 7.59 16.74 -13.10
C CYS A 292 8.18 15.32 -13.01
N ARG A 293 8.35 14.80 -11.81
CA ARG A 293 8.67 13.39 -11.59
C ARG A 293 7.67 12.77 -10.64
#